data_30dde1c53036963ef49b45c7c55adb25
#
_entry.id   30dde1c53036963ef49b45c7c55adb25
#
_cell.length_a   1.000
_cell.length_b   1.000
_cell.length_c   1.000
_cell.angle_alpha   90.00
_cell.angle_beta   90.00
_cell.angle_gamma   90.00
#
_symmetry.space_group_name_H-M   'P 1'
#
loop_
_entity.id
_entity.type
_entity.pdbx_description
1 polymer ?
#
loop_
_entity_poly.entity_id
_entity_poly.type
_entity_poly.pdbx_seq_one_letter_code
_entity_poly.pdbx_strand_id
1 'polypeptide(L)'
;VKLDDVYAAQRIGQEVEAALGRFPYMVQTWIDMNKSLFSALQLEKNAMGVILVMIVLVGSFSIITTLIMLVMEKKQDIAVLLAMGALPRSIRRIFMWQGVIIGLLGTALGFGIGLLVCFLLEEYQFIKLPGDVYPMDHLTVLLEPLDLWIIGASAMLLCFLATLYPASQAARIEPAEVLRYE
;
A
#
# COMPACT_ATOMS: atom_id res chain seq x y z
N VAL A 1 0.65 -32.71 23.04
CA VAL A 1 0.56 -33.18 21.65
C VAL A 1 1.44 -32.25 20.83
N LYS A 2 2.36 -32.79 20.03
CA LYS A 2 3.22 -32.02 19.13
C LYS A 2 2.52 -31.96 17.79
N LEU A 3 2.30 -30.75 17.27
CA LEU A 3 1.61 -30.52 16.01
C LEU A 3 2.63 -30.03 14.97
N ASP A 4 2.51 -30.50 13.73
CA ASP A 4 3.36 -30.06 12.61
C ASP A 4 2.92 -28.70 12.10
N ASP A 5 1.62 -28.35 12.21
CA ASP A 5 1.08 -27.03 11.90
C ASP A 5 0.66 -26.29 13.17
N VAL A 6 1.38 -25.25 13.48
CA VAL A 6 1.22 -24.42 14.69
C VAL A 6 -0.13 -23.69 14.70
N TYR A 7 -0.66 -23.30 13.55
CA TYR A 7 -1.94 -22.57 13.42
C TYR A 7 -3.17 -23.50 13.53
N ALA A 8 -2.99 -24.81 13.34
CA ALA A 8 -4.05 -25.80 13.56
C ALA A 8 -4.33 -26.09 15.06
N ALA A 9 -3.52 -25.57 15.98
CA ALA A 9 -3.62 -25.84 17.42
C ALA A 9 -5.00 -25.51 18.00
N GLN A 10 -5.65 -24.43 17.59
CA GLN A 10 -6.98 -24.06 18.08
C GLN A 10 -8.06 -25.05 17.63
N ARG A 11 -8.03 -25.46 16.35
CA ARG A 11 -9.02 -26.41 15.80
C ARG A 11 -8.88 -27.78 16.44
N ILE A 12 -7.64 -28.27 16.54
CA ILE A 12 -7.35 -29.57 17.16
C ILE A 12 -7.65 -29.52 18.66
N GLY A 13 -7.40 -28.41 19.34
CA GLY A 13 -7.75 -28.21 20.74
C GLY A 13 -9.26 -28.35 20.97
N GLN A 14 -10.10 -27.79 20.13
CA GLN A 14 -11.57 -27.91 20.19
C GLN A 14 -12.03 -29.35 19.91
N GLU A 15 -11.43 -30.04 18.94
CA GLU A 15 -11.74 -31.45 18.65
C GLU A 15 -11.39 -32.37 19.84
N VAL A 16 -10.25 -32.14 20.49
CA VAL A 16 -9.82 -32.87 21.69
C VAL A 16 -10.75 -32.57 22.86
N GLU A 17 -11.13 -31.32 23.10
CA GLU A 17 -12.10 -30.93 24.13
C GLU A 17 -13.46 -31.58 23.90
N ALA A 18 -13.92 -31.62 22.64
CA ALA A 18 -15.17 -32.30 22.27
C ALA A 18 -15.12 -33.82 22.50
N ALA A 19 -13.95 -34.46 22.27
CA ALA A 19 -13.76 -35.88 22.42
C ALA A 19 -13.61 -36.35 23.89
N LEU A 20 -12.97 -35.51 24.76
CA LEU A 20 -12.69 -35.84 26.13
C LEU A 20 -13.78 -35.40 27.12
N GLY A 21 -14.72 -34.55 26.70
CA GLY A 21 -15.70 -33.93 27.60
C GLY A 21 -15.12 -32.76 28.40
N ARG A 22 -16.00 -31.82 28.79
CA ARG A 22 -15.63 -30.52 29.35
C ARG A 22 -15.09 -30.51 30.77
N PHE A 23 -15.18 -31.63 31.49
CA PHE A 23 -14.74 -31.76 32.87
C PHE A 23 -14.24 -33.18 33.15
N PRO A 24 -13.09 -33.35 33.79
CA PRO A 24 -12.19 -32.42 34.50
C PRO A 24 -11.02 -31.87 33.65
N TYR A 25 -11.11 -31.93 32.32
CA TYR A 25 -10.02 -31.57 31.43
C TYR A 25 -10.19 -30.12 30.90
N MET A 26 -9.10 -29.38 30.90
CA MET A 26 -9.02 -28.06 30.30
C MET A 26 -7.94 -28.09 29.21
N VAL A 27 -8.34 -27.85 27.98
CA VAL A 27 -7.40 -27.78 26.86
C VAL A 27 -6.89 -26.34 26.78
N GLN A 28 -5.59 -26.14 27.02
CA GLN A 28 -4.92 -24.88 26.85
C GLN A 28 -3.95 -24.97 25.65
N THR A 29 -4.15 -24.12 24.67
CA THR A 29 -3.21 -24.00 23.55
C THR A 29 -2.06 -23.07 23.93
N TRP A 30 -0.91 -23.24 23.29
CA TRP A 30 0.22 -22.32 23.48
C TRP A 30 -0.14 -20.86 23.10
N ILE A 31 -1.10 -20.65 22.20
CA ILE A 31 -1.65 -19.35 21.82
C ILE A 31 -2.42 -18.76 23.01
N ASP A 32 -3.20 -19.56 23.73
CA ASP A 32 -3.95 -19.09 24.92
C ASP A 32 -3.00 -18.73 26.06
N MET A 33 -1.92 -19.48 26.22
CA MET A 33 -0.88 -19.18 27.23
C MET A 33 -0.14 -17.87 26.94
N ASN A 34 0.02 -17.53 25.65
CA ASN A 34 0.72 -16.31 25.22
C ASN A 34 -0.23 -15.25 24.61
N LYS A 35 -1.49 -15.23 25.04
CA LYS A 35 -2.52 -14.35 24.49
C LYS A 35 -2.13 -12.86 24.50
N SER A 36 -1.43 -12.42 25.54
CA SER A 36 -0.94 -11.05 25.64
C SER A 36 0.09 -10.73 24.56
N LEU A 37 0.98 -11.66 24.25
CA LEU A 37 1.98 -11.52 23.19
C LEU A 37 1.30 -11.43 21.81
N PHE A 38 0.34 -12.33 21.54
CA PHE A 38 -0.41 -12.29 20.26
C PHE A 38 -1.24 -11.02 20.10
N SER A 39 -1.86 -10.55 21.19
CA SER A 39 -2.60 -9.28 21.17
C SER A 39 -1.67 -8.10 20.89
N ALA A 40 -0.47 -8.08 21.46
CA ALA A 40 0.53 -7.05 21.20
C ALA A 40 1.01 -7.06 19.74
N LEU A 41 1.32 -8.24 19.19
CA LEU A 41 1.72 -8.38 17.77
C LEU A 41 0.60 -7.95 16.80
N GLN A 42 -0.65 -8.27 17.14
CA GLN A 42 -1.79 -7.83 16.32
C GLN A 42 -2.00 -6.32 16.37
N LEU A 43 -1.81 -5.72 17.55
CA LEU A 43 -1.87 -4.27 17.69
C LEU A 43 -0.74 -3.59 16.92
N GLU A 44 0.47 -4.13 16.96
CA GLU A 44 1.62 -3.65 16.18
C GLU A 44 1.34 -3.73 14.67
N LYS A 45 0.85 -4.87 14.17
CA LYS A 45 0.47 -5.04 12.76
C LYS A 45 -0.59 -4.03 12.33
N ASN A 46 -1.60 -3.80 13.16
CA ASN A 46 -2.65 -2.81 12.88
C ASN A 46 -2.08 -1.38 12.87
N ALA A 47 -1.21 -1.04 13.83
CA ALA A 47 -0.55 0.27 13.89
C ALA A 47 0.30 0.52 12.64
N MET A 48 1.11 -0.45 12.22
CA MET A 48 1.87 -0.36 10.97
C MET A 48 0.96 -0.19 9.75
N GLY A 49 -0.16 -0.91 9.70
CA GLY A 49 -1.17 -0.76 8.64
C GLY A 49 -1.73 0.65 8.57
N VAL A 50 -2.07 1.25 9.69
CA VAL A 50 -2.55 2.65 9.76
C VAL A 50 -1.48 3.63 9.28
N ILE A 51 -0.24 3.46 9.72
CA ILE A 51 0.90 4.31 9.28
C ILE A 51 1.08 4.22 7.77
N LEU A 52 1.05 3.01 7.20
CA LEU A 52 1.15 2.81 5.74
C LEU A 52 0.03 3.52 4.99
N VAL A 53 -1.22 3.40 5.45
CA VAL A 53 -2.36 4.09 4.85
C VAL A 53 -2.17 5.61 4.90
N MET A 54 -1.70 6.16 6.01
CA MET A 54 -1.43 7.59 6.15
C MET A 54 -0.33 8.08 5.21
N ILE A 55 0.77 7.33 5.06
CA ILE A 55 1.84 7.66 4.10
C ILE A 55 1.30 7.66 2.67
N VAL A 56 0.50 6.67 2.29
CA VAL A 56 -0.12 6.58 0.96
C VAL A 56 -1.08 7.75 0.72
N LEU A 57 -1.87 8.15 1.71
CA LEU A 57 -2.73 9.33 1.62
C LEU A 57 -1.93 10.61 1.38
N VAL A 58 -0.86 10.85 2.14
CA VAL A 58 0.02 12.01 1.95
C VAL A 58 0.62 12.01 0.55
N GLY A 59 1.12 10.86 0.06
CA GLY A 59 1.61 10.70 -1.31
C GLY A 59 0.54 11.01 -2.36
N SER A 60 -0.69 10.55 -2.16
CA SER A 60 -1.82 10.82 -3.06
C SER A 60 -2.17 12.31 -3.13
N PHE A 61 -2.19 13.02 -2.00
CA PHE A 61 -2.39 14.47 -1.98
C PHE A 61 -1.26 15.23 -2.69
N SER A 62 -0.03 14.78 -2.54
CA SER A 62 1.13 15.34 -3.25
C SER A 62 0.96 15.23 -4.77
N ILE A 63 0.52 14.08 -5.28
CA ILE A 63 0.24 13.88 -6.71
C ILE A 63 -0.86 14.83 -7.19
N ILE A 64 -1.98 14.94 -6.45
CA ILE A 64 -3.09 15.84 -6.78
C ILE A 64 -2.60 17.28 -6.88
N THR A 65 -1.86 17.76 -5.88
CA THR A 65 -1.35 19.14 -5.83
C THR A 65 -0.40 19.41 -6.99
N THR A 66 0.53 18.51 -7.27
CA THR A 66 1.48 18.66 -8.40
C THR A 66 0.76 18.70 -9.74
N LEU A 67 -0.24 17.86 -9.96
CA LEU A 67 -1.02 17.85 -11.20
C LEU A 67 -1.89 19.10 -11.35
N ILE A 68 -2.48 19.61 -10.26
CA ILE A 68 -3.23 20.88 -10.28
C ILE A 68 -2.29 22.01 -10.65
N MET A 69 -1.10 22.10 -10.04
CA MET A 69 -0.10 23.12 -10.37
C MET A 69 0.28 23.05 -11.85
N LEU A 70 0.54 21.85 -12.38
CA LEU A 70 0.85 21.66 -13.79
C LEU A 70 -0.29 22.09 -14.71
N VAL A 71 -1.55 21.80 -14.35
CA VAL A 71 -2.73 22.27 -15.09
C VAL A 71 -2.79 23.79 -15.10
N MET A 72 -2.49 24.44 -13.97
CA MET A 72 -2.47 25.90 -13.87
C MET A 72 -1.36 26.54 -14.71
N GLU A 73 -0.16 25.96 -14.70
CA GLU A 73 0.96 26.39 -15.54
C GLU A 73 0.65 26.25 -17.04
N LYS A 74 -0.05 25.17 -17.42
CA LYS A 74 -0.41 24.86 -18.81
C LYS A 74 -1.78 25.41 -19.23
N LYS A 75 -2.40 26.26 -18.42
CA LYS A 75 -3.76 26.76 -18.64
C LYS A 75 -3.91 27.48 -19.98
N GLN A 76 -2.92 28.27 -20.36
CA GLN A 76 -2.92 29.01 -21.66
C GLN A 76 -2.80 28.04 -22.85
N ASP A 77 -1.84 27.10 -22.78
CA ASP A 77 -1.64 26.12 -23.85
C ASP A 77 -2.92 25.28 -24.06
N ILE A 78 -3.59 24.91 -22.96
CA ILE A 78 -4.85 24.16 -23.00
C ILE A 78 -5.97 25.01 -23.61
N ALA A 79 -6.07 26.29 -23.24
CA ALA A 79 -7.07 27.20 -23.78
C ALA A 79 -6.91 27.40 -25.31
N VAL A 80 -5.68 27.55 -25.78
CA VAL A 80 -5.37 27.65 -27.23
C VAL A 80 -5.76 26.37 -27.96
N LEU A 81 -5.42 25.20 -27.41
CA LEU A 81 -5.80 23.90 -28.00
C LEU A 81 -7.33 23.75 -28.09
N LEU A 82 -8.05 24.12 -27.05
CA LEU A 82 -9.52 24.08 -27.05
C LEU A 82 -10.12 25.09 -28.05
N ALA A 83 -9.56 26.29 -28.19
CA ALA A 83 -9.97 27.28 -29.16
C ALA A 83 -9.74 26.79 -30.61
N MET A 84 -8.69 25.99 -30.84
CA MET A 84 -8.42 25.35 -32.13
C MET A 84 -9.31 24.12 -32.41
N GLY A 85 -10.24 23.79 -31.49
CA GLY A 85 -11.20 22.71 -31.68
C GLY A 85 -10.83 21.37 -31.04
N ALA A 86 -9.82 21.33 -30.15
CA ALA A 86 -9.52 20.10 -29.41
C ALA A 86 -10.69 19.76 -28.48
N LEU A 87 -11.03 18.47 -28.43
CA LEU A 87 -12.09 17.99 -27.55
C LEU A 87 -11.63 17.98 -26.08
N PRO A 88 -12.48 18.43 -25.13
CA PRO A 88 -12.16 18.35 -23.68
C PRO A 88 -11.79 16.94 -23.22
N ARG A 89 -12.35 15.91 -23.88
CA ARG A 89 -12.01 14.49 -23.62
C ARG A 89 -10.55 14.17 -23.96
N SER A 90 -9.99 14.83 -24.99
CA SER A 90 -8.58 14.64 -25.38
C SER A 90 -7.64 15.24 -24.33
N ILE A 91 -7.94 16.43 -23.84
CA ILE A 91 -7.19 17.06 -22.75
C ILE A 91 -7.21 16.19 -21.50
N ARG A 92 -8.40 15.73 -21.07
CA ARG A 92 -8.51 14.81 -19.93
C ARG A 92 -7.68 13.55 -20.11
N ARG A 93 -7.68 12.95 -21.32
CA ARG A 93 -6.91 11.74 -21.60
C ARG A 93 -5.41 11.97 -21.48
N ILE A 94 -4.90 13.13 -21.91
CA ILE A 94 -3.47 13.49 -21.79
C ILE A 94 -3.05 13.48 -20.31
N PHE A 95 -3.79 14.19 -19.44
CA PHE A 95 -3.48 14.24 -18.00
C PHE A 95 -3.66 12.88 -17.32
N MET A 96 -4.63 12.06 -17.74
CA MET A 96 -4.80 10.69 -17.27
C MET A 96 -3.58 9.82 -17.61
N TRP A 97 -3.10 9.86 -18.85
CA TRP A 97 -1.90 9.14 -19.25
C TRP A 97 -0.67 9.60 -18.49
N GLN A 98 -0.54 10.89 -18.23
CA GLN A 98 0.55 11.43 -17.44
C GLN A 98 0.54 10.85 -16.01
N GLY A 99 -0.63 10.80 -15.36
CA GLY A 99 -0.76 10.17 -14.05
C GLY A 99 -0.43 8.68 -14.05
N VAL A 100 -0.84 7.95 -15.09
CA VAL A 100 -0.48 6.53 -15.25
C VAL A 100 1.03 6.34 -15.40
N ILE A 101 1.70 7.18 -16.19
CA ILE A 101 3.16 7.11 -16.35
C ILE A 101 3.88 7.40 -15.04
N ILE A 102 3.47 8.45 -14.32
CA ILE A 102 4.03 8.79 -12.99
C ILE A 102 3.81 7.63 -12.02
N GLY A 103 2.60 7.06 -11.98
CA GLY A 103 2.28 5.92 -11.14
C GLY A 103 3.12 4.69 -11.45
N LEU A 104 3.31 4.38 -12.73
CA LEU A 104 4.10 3.23 -13.18
C LEU A 104 5.58 3.39 -12.83
N LEU A 105 6.16 4.56 -13.11
CA LEU A 105 7.54 4.87 -12.76
C LEU A 105 7.75 4.86 -11.23
N GLY A 106 6.84 5.50 -10.49
CA GLY A 106 6.90 5.51 -9.02
C GLY A 106 6.79 4.11 -8.41
N THR A 107 5.86 3.29 -8.92
CA THR A 107 5.70 1.90 -8.46
C THR A 107 6.94 1.06 -8.81
N ALA A 108 7.49 1.18 -10.02
CA ALA A 108 8.69 0.46 -10.43
C ALA A 108 9.91 0.84 -9.57
N LEU A 109 10.12 2.14 -9.32
CA LEU A 109 11.19 2.62 -8.45
C LEU A 109 10.97 2.18 -6.99
N GLY A 110 9.74 2.27 -6.49
CA GLY A 110 9.38 1.81 -5.16
C GLY A 110 9.66 0.32 -4.95
N PHE A 111 9.27 -0.52 -5.90
CA PHE A 111 9.61 -1.96 -5.86
C PHE A 111 11.12 -2.20 -5.96
N GLY A 112 11.80 -1.49 -6.87
CA GLY A 112 13.24 -1.64 -7.03
C GLY A 112 13.99 -1.34 -5.73
N ILE A 113 13.69 -0.21 -5.10
CA ILE A 113 14.31 0.20 -3.83
C ILE A 113 13.88 -0.73 -2.69
N GLY A 114 12.59 -1.06 -2.60
CA GLY A 114 12.05 -1.93 -1.55
C GLY A 114 12.68 -3.32 -1.58
N LEU A 115 12.73 -3.98 -2.75
CA LEU A 115 13.35 -5.29 -2.92
C LEU A 115 14.86 -5.24 -2.66
N LEU A 116 15.55 -4.17 -3.09
CA LEU A 116 16.97 -3.98 -2.81
C LEU A 116 17.24 -3.87 -1.31
N VAL A 117 16.42 -3.13 -0.56
CA VAL A 117 16.54 -3.03 0.90
C VAL A 117 16.28 -4.38 1.56
N CYS A 118 15.25 -5.12 1.12
CA CYS A 118 14.97 -6.47 1.63
C CYS A 118 16.14 -7.42 1.39
N PHE A 119 16.72 -7.40 0.19
CA PHE A 119 17.88 -8.21 -0.15
C PHE A 119 19.13 -7.85 0.69
N LEU A 120 19.39 -6.55 0.89
CA LEU A 120 20.50 -6.09 1.74
C LEU A 120 20.33 -6.50 3.21
N LEU A 121 19.09 -6.46 3.73
CA LEU A 121 18.79 -6.89 5.09
C LEU A 121 19.02 -8.40 5.28
N GLU A 122 18.66 -9.19 4.29
CA GLU A 122 18.85 -10.65 4.31
C GLU A 122 20.33 -11.04 4.20
N GLU A 123 21.08 -10.40 3.29
CA GLU A 123 22.49 -10.73 3.03
C GLU A 123 23.41 -10.25 4.17
N TYR A 124 23.24 -9.00 4.64
CA TYR A 124 24.15 -8.40 5.60
C TYR A 124 23.74 -8.60 7.06
N GLN A 125 22.56 -9.14 7.35
CA GLN A 125 22.07 -9.45 8.71
C GLN A 125 22.40 -8.35 9.75
N PHE A 126 22.22 -7.08 9.38
CA PHE A 126 22.54 -5.94 10.25
C PHE A 126 21.80 -5.95 11.57
N ILE A 127 20.62 -6.60 11.63
CA ILE A 127 19.79 -6.66 12.82
C ILE A 127 20.00 -8.01 13.50
N LYS A 128 20.94 -8.04 14.47
CA LYS A 128 21.11 -9.18 15.36
C LYS A 128 20.03 -9.09 16.46
N LEU A 129 19.17 -10.09 16.52
CA LEU A 129 18.24 -10.21 17.63
C LEU A 129 18.97 -10.76 18.87
N PRO A 130 18.70 -10.22 20.07
CA PRO A 130 19.23 -10.82 21.30
C PRO A 130 18.71 -12.24 21.45
N GLY A 131 19.61 -13.25 21.37
CA GLY A 131 19.27 -14.68 21.42
C GLY A 131 18.58 -15.14 22.71
N ASP A 132 18.60 -14.31 23.76
CA ASP A 132 17.95 -14.61 25.05
C ASP A 132 16.40 -14.46 24.99
N VAL A 133 15.87 -13.76 23.98
CA VAL A 133 14.42 -13.47 23.88
C VAL A 133 13.78 -14.16 22.69
N TYR A 134 14.54 -14.37 21.61
CA TYR A 134 14.02 -14.96 20.38
C TYR A 134 14.79 -16.23 20.02
N PRO A 135 14.08 -17.32 19.62
CA PRO A 135 14.71 -18.57 19.19
C PRO A 135 15.37 -18.49 17.82
N MET A 136 15.47 -17.29 17.22
CA MET A 136 16.07 -17.05 15.90
C MET A 136 17.17 -16.00 16.03
N ASP A 137 18.32 -16.30 15.43
CA ASP A 137 19.52 -15.43 15.49
C ASP A 137 19.45 -14.25 14.52
N HIS A 138 18.52 -14.24 13.54
CA HIS A 138 18.41 -13.23 12.49
C HIS A 138 16.98 -13.02 12.02
N LEU A 139 16.73 -11.83 11.49
CA LEU A 139 15.44 -11.45 10.93
C LEU A 139 15.27 -12.10 9.54
N THR A 140 14.30 -12.99 9.40
CA THR A 140 13.96 -13.61 8.12
C THR A 140 12.90 -12.74 7.43
N VAL A 141 13.22 -12.25 6.22
CA VAL A 141 12.26 -11.49 5.40
C VAL A 141 11.43 -12.45 4.56
N LEU A 142 10.16 -12.61 4.90
CA LEU A 142 9.23 -13.44 4.14
C LEU A 142 8.54 -12.59 3.07
N LEU A 143 8.96 -12.74 1.82
CA LEU A 143 8.35 -12.05 0.67
C LEU A 143 7.30 -12.95 0.03
N GLU A 144 6.03 -12.63 0.21
CA GLU A 144 4.95 -13.29 -0.50
C GLU A 144 4.68 -12.59 -1.84
N PRO A 145 4.75 -13.29 -2.99
CA PRO A 145 4.56 -12.67 -4.30
C PRO A 145 3.15 -12.09 -4.47
N LEU A 146 2.16 -12.64 -3.76
CA LEU A 146 0.78 -12.15 -3.77
C LEU A 146 0.67 -10.75 -3.14
N ASP A 147 1.40 -10.50 -2.05
CA ASP A 147 1.45 -9.19 -1.38
C ASP A 147 2.05 -8.13 -2.31
N LEU A 148 3.11 -8.47 -3.04
CA LEU A 148 3.72 -7.56 -4.01
C LEU A 148 2.71 -7.15 -5.10
N TRP A 149 1.92 -8.10 -5.62
CA TRP A 149 0.88 -7.81 -6.60
C TRP A 149 -0.22 -6.92 -6.03
N ILE A 150 -0.68 -7.18 -4.82
CA ILE A 150 -1.70 -6.37 -4.14
C ILE A 150 -1.20 -4.95 -3.91
N ILE A 151 0.03 -4.80 -3.42
CA ILE A 151 0.65 -3.48 -3.19
C ILE A 151 0.80 -2.71 -4.50
N GLY A 152 1.32 -3.34 -5.55
CA GLY A 152 1.48 -2.71 -6.86
C GLY A 152 0.15 -2.30 -7.50
N ALA A 153 -0.84 -3.18 -7.46
CA ALA A 153 -2.18 -2.89 -7.98
C ALA A 153 -2.88 -1.77 -7.20
N SER A 154 -2.77 -1.76 -5.86
CA SER A 154 -3.34 -0.72 -5.03
C SER A 154 -2.66 0.64 -5.25
N ALA A 155 -1.35 0.68 -5.39
CA ALA A 155 -0.60 1.89 -5.71
C ALA A 155 -1.02 2.48 -7.07
N MET A 156 -1.12 1.64 -8.12
CA MET A 156 -1.59 2.07 -9.43
C MET A 156 -3.03 2.57 -9.40
N LEU A 157 -3.92 1.88 -8.67
CA LEU A 157 -5.31 2.29 -8.51
C LEU A 157 -5.41 3.67 -7.83
N LEU A 158 -4.64 3.89 -6.77
CA LEU A 158 -4.62 5.17 -6.04
C LEU A 158 -4.07 6.30 -6.90
N CYS A 159 -2.98 6.08 -7.65
CA CYS A 159 -2.47 7.05 -8.63
C CYS A 159 -3.52 7.41 -9.68
N PHE A 160 -4.22 6.41 -10.22
CA PHE A 160 -5.28 6.62 -11.19
C PHE A 160 -6.43 7.46 -10.60
N LEU A 161 -6.91 7.12 -9.41
CA LEU A 161 -7.97 7.87 -8.72
C LEU A 161 -7.54 9.30 -8.39
N ALA A 162 -6.31 9.51 -7.90
CA ALA A 162 -5.76 10.82 -7.60
C ALA A 162 -5.68 11.72 -8.86
N THR A 163 -5.47 11.11 -10.03
CA THR A 163 -5.36 11.85 -11.30
C THR A 163 -6.72 12.26 -11.89
N LEU A 164 -7.82 11.57 -11.52
CA LEU A 164 -9.16 11.84 -12.09
C LEU A 164 -9.63 13.29 -11.85
N TYR A 165 -9.41 13.79 -10.64
CA TYR A 165 -9.85 15.14 -10.26
C TYR A 165 -9.12 16.23 -11.08
N PRO A 166 -7.77 16.34 -11.06
CA PRO A 166 -7.06 17.35 -11.83
C PRO A 166 -7.25 17.20 -13.35
N ALA A 167 -7.31 16.00 -13.88
CA ALA A 167 -7.59 15.76 -15.30
C ALA A 167 -8.98 16.26 -15.72
N SER A 168 -9.98 16.12 -14.86
CA SER A 168 -11.33 16.65 -15.12
C SER A 168 -11.38 18.17 -15.04
N GLN A 169 -10.61 18.77 -14.16
CA GLN A 169 -10.49 20.22 -14.01
C GLN A 169 -9.80 20.85 -15.23
N ALA A 170 -8.73 20.23 -15.74
CA ALA A 170 -8.06 20.65 -16.96
C ALA A 170 -9.02 20.69 -18.18
N ALA A 171 -9.91 19.73 -18.27
CA ALA A 171 -10.88 19.62 -19.37
C ALA A 171 -12.04 20.63 -19.29
N ARG A 172 -12.22 21.33 -18.17
CA ARG A 172 -13.28 22.33 -17.94
C ARG A 172 -12.81 23.77 -18.09
N ILE A 173 -11.59 24.01 -18.54
CA ILE A 173 -11.05 25.35 -18.77
C ILE A 173 -11.83 25.99 -19.92
N GLU A 174 -12.38 27.19 -19.67
CA GLU A 174 -13.08 27.98 -20.68
C GLU A 174 -12.07 28.84 -21.43
N PRO A 175 -11.88 28.62 -22.78
CA PRO A 175 -10.89 29.34 -23.57
C PRO A 175 -11.14 30.86 -23.59
N ALA A 176 -12.43 31.28 -23.63
CA ALA A 176 -12.82 32.67 -23.69
C ALA A 176 -12.40 33.49 -22.45
N GLU A 177 -12.42 32.83 -21.27
CA GLU A 177 -12.04 33.51 -20.03
C GLU A 177 -10.53 33.65 -19.91
N VAL A 178 -9.77 32.62 -20.31
CA VAL A 178 -8.31 32.62 -20.22
C VAL A 178 -7.67 33.60 -21.20
N LEU A 179 -8.18 33.67 -22.42
CA LEU A 179 -7.64 34.55 -23.49
C LEU A 179 -8.08 35.99 -23.34
N ARG A 180 -9.10 36.32 -22.54
CA ARG A 180 -9.62 37.68 -22.35
C ARG A 180 -8.83 38.48 -21.30
N TYR A 181 -8.19 37.83 -20.34
CA TYR A 181 -7.49 38.47 -19.22
C TYR A 181 -5.98 38.65 -19.46
N GLU A 182 -5.54 38.59 -20.69
CA GLU A 182 -4.28 39.16 -21.22
C GLU A 182 -4.58 40.41 -22.05
#